data_0d4fd556f4645004292c1b5c9883375e
#
_entry.id   0d4fd556f4645004292c1b5c9883375e
#
_cell.length_a   1.000
_cell.length_b   1.000
_cell.length_c   1.000
_cell.angle_alpha   90.00
_cell.angle_beta   90.00
_cell.angle_gamma   90.00
#
_symmetry.space_group_name_H-M   'P 1'
#
loop_
_entity.id
_entity.type
_entity.pdbx_description
1 polymer ?
#
loop_
_entity_poly.entity_id
_entity_poly.type
_entity_poly.pdbx_seq_one_letter_code
_entity_poly.pdbx_strand_id
1 'polypeptide(L)'
;MKILITGAGGREHSIAWKLAQNKKVEKIFVCPGNAGIETIDIAQNVNLKTIDEILSFAKLEKIDLTFLGSEELAVEGIVDLFEAEGLKVFGPRKNAAIIEGSKAFSKDLMKKYQIPTAEYETFD
;
A
#
# COMPACT_ATOMS: atom_id res chain seq x y z
N MET A 1 14.43 7.40 -10.11
CA MET A 1 13.72 6.31 -9.36
C MET A 1 12.35 6.07 -9.99
N LYS A 2 12.00 4.80 -10.15
CA LYS A 2 10.64 4.38 -10.50
C LYS A 2 9.91 3.92 -9.23
N ILE A 3 8.71 4.42 -9.00
CA ILE A 3 7.91 4.12 -7.81
C ILE A 3 6.60 3.45 -8.23
N LEU A 4 6.18 2.44 -7.49
CA LEU A 4 4.86 1.83 -7.61
C LEU A 4 4.06 2.16 -6.33
N ILE A 5 2.81 2.58 -6.49
CA ILE A 5 1.88 2.83 -5.38
C ILE A 5 0.68 1.91 -5.56
N THR A 6 0.28 1.19 -4.52
CA THR A 6 -0.96 0.39 -4.56
C THR A 6 -2.09 1.13 -3.88
N GLY A 7 -3.26 1.15 -4.53
CA GLY A 7 -4.47 1.81 -4.05
C GLY A 7 -5.10 2.74 -5.08
N ALA A 8 -6.25 3.32 -4.75
CA ALA A 8 -7.06 4.11 -5.67
C ALA A 8 -7.64 5.40 -5.06
N GLY A 9 -7.31 5.69 -3.82
CA GLY A 9 -7.94 6.77 -3.06
C GLY A 9 -7.22 8.12 -3.16
N GLY A 10 -7.76 9.10 -2.45
CA GLY A 10 -7.16 10.44 -2.32
C GLY A 10 -5.82 10.43 -1.60
N ARG A 11 -5.59 9.46 -0.71
CA ARG A 11 -4.31 9.24 -0.03
C ARG A 11 -3.21 8.92 -1.05
N GLU A 12 -3.45 7.96 -1.93
CA GLU A 12 -2.51 7.56 -2.99
C GLU A 12 -2.27 8.68 -3.99
N HIS A 13 -3.31 9.43 -4.35
CA HIS A 13 -3.18 10.61 -5.20
C HIS A 13 -2.29 11.68 -4.55
N SER A 14 -2.50 11.99 -3.28
CA SER A 14 -1.69 12.97 -2.54
C SER A 14 -0.22 12.55 -2.44
N ILE A 15 0.03 11.27 -2.21
CA ILE A 15 1.38 10.69 -2.16
C ILE A 15 2.05 10.79 -3.53
N ALA A 16 1.36 10.39 -4.61
CA ALA A 16 1.88 10.48 -5.98
C ALA A 16 2.22 11.93 -6.34
N TRP A 17 1.30 12.86 -6.05
CA TRP A 17 1.52 14.29 -6.28
C TRP A 17 2.75 14.83 -5.52
N LYS A 18 2.93 14.42 -4.26
CA LYS A 18 4.07 14.85 -3.46
C LYS A 18 5.39 14.25 -3.95
N LEU A 19 5.40 12.98 -4.30
CA LEU A 19 6.58 12.30 -4.83
C LEU A 19 7.00 12.85 -6.20
N ALA A 20 6.04 13.23 -7.03
CA ALA A 20 6.31 13.83 -8.35
C ALA A 20 7.09 15.15 -8.28
N GLN A 21 7.09 15.84 -7.15
CA GLN A 21 7.87 17.07 -6.94
C GLN A 21 9.36 16.80 -6.71
N ASN A 22 9.74 15.55 -6.47
CA ASN A 22 11.14 15.18 -6.23
C ASN A 22 11.83 14.84 -7.55
N LYS A 23 12.87 15.60 -7.90
CA LYS A 23 13.66 15.42 -9.14
C LYS A 23 14.31 14.05 -9.29
N LYS A 24 14.44 13.27 -8.22
CA LYS A 24 14.95 11.89 -8.25
C LYS A 24 13.91 10.88 -8.72
N VAL A 25 12.62 11.24 -8.71
CA VAL A 25 11.52 10.40 -9.17
C VAL A 25 11.28 10.69 -10.65
N GLU A 26 11.45 9.69 -11.49
CA GLU A 26 11.28 9.79 -12.93
C GLU A 26 9.94 9.25 -13.44
N LYS A 27 9.38 8.27 -12.73
CA LYS A 27 8.11 7.65 -13.08
C LYS A 27 7.39 7.12 -11.84
N ILE A 28 6.07 7.30 -11.80
CA ILE A 28 5.20 6.77 -10.77
C ILE A 28 4.12 5.92 -11.44
N PHE A 29 4.00 4.67 -11.04
CA PHE A 29 2.88 3.79 -11.41
C PHE A 29 1.93 3.68 -10.22
N VAL A 30 0.63 3.72 -10.46
CA VAL A 30 -0.37 3.57 -9.41
C VAL A 30 -1.37 2.48 -9.78
N CYS A 31 -1.61 1.55 -8.90
CA CYS A 31 -2.38 0.34 -9.15
C CYS A 31 -3.54 0.19 -8.15
N PRO A 32 -4.78 0.25 -8.57
CA PRO A 32 -5.26 0.59 -9.93
C PRO A 32 -5.24 2.10 -10.23
N GLY A 33 -5.08 2.96 -9.22
CA GLY A 33 -5.11 4.41 -9.36
C GLY A 33 -6.50 5.00 -9.57
N ASN A 34 -6.54 6.28 -9.92
CA ASN A 34 -7.77 7.02 -10.24
C ASN A 34 -7.52 8.12 -11.27
N ALA A 35 -8.59 8.74 -11.77
CA ALA A 35 -8.50 9.76 -12.82
C ALA A 35 -7.68 11.00 -12.42
N GLY A 36 -7.66 11.38 -11.14
CA GLY A 36 -6.86 12.51 -10.66
C GLY A 36 -5.35 12.25 -10.75
N ILE A 37 -4.91 11.01 -10.60
CA ILE A 37 -3.50 10.62 -10.69
C ILE A 37 -2.97 10.83 -12.12
N GLU A 38 -3.78 10.60 -13.14
CA GLU A 38 -3.40 10.79 -14.55
C GLU A 38 -3.14 12.25 -14.92
N THR A 39 -3.53 13.20 -14.08
CA THR A 39 -3.18 14.63 -14.26
C THR A 39 -1.73 14.95 -13.85
N ILE A 40 -1.03 14.00 -13.23
CA ILE A 40 0.37 14.15 -12.82
C ILE A 40 1.27 13.64 -13.96
N ASP A 41 2.04 14.51 -14.58
CA ASP A 41 2.81 14.24 -15.81
C ASP A 41 3.64 12.95 -15.78
N ILE A 42 4.26 12.61 -14.64
CA ILE A 42 5.10 11.42 -14.50
C ILE A 42 4.37 10.22 -13.90
N ALA A 43 3.06 10.35 -13.62
CA ALA A 43 2.25 9.28 -13.06
C ALA A 43 1.43 8.56 -14.13
N GLN A 44 1.19 7.28 -13.92
CA GLN A 44 0.41 6.43 -14.80
C GLN A 44 -0.37 5.39 -13.99
N ASN A 45 -1.66 5.29 -14.24
CA ASN A 45 -2.46 4.19 -13.70
C ASN A 45 -2.14 2.89 -14.42
N VAL A 46 -2.08 1.79 -13.67
CA VAL A 46 -1.88 0.44 -14.21
C VAL A 46 -2.92 -0.50 -13.63
N ASN A 47 -3.51 -1.33 -14.48
CA ASN A 47 -4.57 -2.25 -14.08
C ASN A 47 -3.98 -3.62 -13.72
N LEU A 48 -3.56 -3.76 -12.47
CA LEU A 48 -3.05 -5.01 -11.89
C LEU A 48 -4.03 -5.43 -10.78
N LYS A 49 -4.41 -6.71 -10.75
CA LYS A 49 -5.49 -7.20 -9.89
C LYS A 49 -5.02 -8.12 -8.78
N THR A 50 -3.91 -8.81 -9.01
CA THR A 50 -3.40 -9.81 -8.06
C THR A 50 -2.00 -9.44 -7.58
N ILE A 51 -1.61 -9.98 -6.42
CA ILE A 51 -0.26 -9.80 -5.88
C ILE A 51 0.81 -10.29 -6.86
N ASP A 52 0.55 -11.41 -7.54
CA ASP A 52 1.48 -11.98 -8.53
C ASP A 52 1.66 -11.07 -9.74
N GLU A 53 0.59 -10.43 -10.23
CA GLU A 53 0.67 -9.44 -11.30
C GLU A 53 1.47 -8.22 -10.86
N ILE A 54 1.23 -7.72 -9.64
CA ILE A 54 1.93 -6.57 -9.06
C ILE A 54 3.42 -6.88 -8.89
N LEU A 55 3.74 -8.07 -8.37
CA LEU A 55 5.12 -8.53 -8.20
C LEU A 55 5.84 -8.64 -9.55
N SER A 56 5.20 -9.28 -10.53
CA SER A 56 5.75 -9.45 -11.89
C SER A 56 5.99 -8.10 -12.55
N PHE A 57 5.06 -7.18 -12.43
CA PHE A 57 5.18 -5.82 -12.93
C PHE A 57 6.35 -5.07 -12.27
N ALA A 58 6.47 -5.16 -10.95
CA ALA A 58 7.54 -4.50 -10.20
C ALA A 58 8.94 -4.99 -10.65
N LYS A 59 9.08 -6.28 -10.93
CA LYS A 59 10.31 -6.87 -11.47
C LYS A 59 10.58 -6.41 -12.91
N LEU A 60 9.58 -6.49 -13.78
CA LEU A 60 9.69 -6.13 -15.20
C LEU A 60 10.05 -4.67 -15.39
N GLU A 61 9.36 -3.78 -14.70
CA GLU A 61 9.58 -2.33 -14.77
C GLU A 61 10.79 -1.87 -13.95
N LYS A 62 11.41 -2.75 -13.18
CA LYS A 62 12.54 -2.42 -12.28
C LYS A 62 12.17 -1.31 -11.30
N ILE A 63 11.07 -1.54 -10.57
CA ILE A 63 10.59 -0.61 -9.56
C ILE A 63 11.62 -0.49 -8.42
N ASP A 64 12.02 0.72 -8.10
CA ASP A 64 12.97 0.99 -7.02
C ASP A 64 12.34 0.95 -5.62
N LEU A 65 11.07 1.35 -5.53
CA LEU A 65 10.31 1.35 -4.27
C LEU A 65 8.82 1.16 -4.55
N THR A 66 8.21 0.24 -3.82
CA THR A 66 6.74 0.09 -3.80
C THR A 66 6.18 0.68 -2.50
N PHE A 67 5.21 1.58 -2.64
CA PHE A 67 4.45 2.15 -1.52
C PHE A 67 3.09 1.46 -1.42
N LEU A 68 2.85 0.81 -0.29
CA LEU A 68 1.60 0.08 -0.05
C LEU A 68 0.53 1.02 0.51
N GLY A 69 -0.45 1.36 -0.30
CA GLY A 69 -1.63 2.13 0.09
C GLY A 69 -2.88 1.27 0.32
N SER A 70 -2.89 0.04 -0.18
CA SER A 70 -4.01 -0.90 -0.04
C SER A 70 -3.89 -1.74 1.23
N GLU A 71 -4.88 -1.62 2.09
CA GLU A 71 -5.00 -2.40 3.34
C GLU A 71 -5.22 -3.90 3.06
N GLU A 72 -6.02 -4.22 2.05
CA GLU A 72 -6.32 -5.59 1.65
C GLU A 72 -5.04 -6.33 1.26
N LEU A 73 -4.21 -5.73 0.42
CA LEU A 73 -2.93 -6.31 -0.01
C LEU A 73 -1.95 -6.46 1.16
N ALA A 74 -2.01 -5.57 2.16
CA ALA A 74 -1.20 -5.69 3.38
C ALA A 74 -1.57 -6.95 4.17
N VAL A 75 -2.86 -7.19 4.37
CA VAL A 75 -3.39 -8.37 5.09
C VAL A 75 -3.10 -9.66 4.32
N GLU A 76 -3.13 -9.63 3.00
CA GLU A 76 -2.76 -10.76 2.14
C GLU A 76 -1.25 -11.07 2.17
N GLY A 77 -0.40 -10.13 2.60
CA GLY A 77 1.03 -10.35 2.82
C GLY A 77 1.93 -9.94 1.66
N ILE A 78 1.52 -8.95 0.86
CA ILE A 78 2.33 -8.44 -0.27
C ILE A 78 3.72 -7.97 0.18
N VAL A 79 3.84 -7.37 1.37
CA VAL A 79 5.12 -6.88 1.90
C VAL A 79 6.09 -8.02 2.12
N ASP A 80 5.63 -9.10 2.77
CA ASP A 80 6.45 -10.29 3.04
C ASP A 80 6.94 -10.91 1.72
N LEU A 81 6.07 -10.97 0.70
CA LEU A 81 6.42 -11.50 -0.61
C LEU A 81 7.45 -10.62 -1.34
N PHE A 82 7.27 -9.31 -1.34
CA PHE A 82 8.21 -8.37 -1.96
C PHE A 82 9.58 -8.42 -1.30
N GLU A 83 9.62 -8.45 0.04
CA GLU A 83 10.88 -8.57 0.78
C GLU A 83 11.60 -9.90 0.49
N ALA A 84 10.87 -11.02 0.40
CA ALA A 84 11.44 -12.32 0.04
C ALA A 84 12.09 -12.33 -1.36
N GLU A 85 11.58 -11.48 -2.26
CA GLU A 85 12.12 -11.31 -3.62
C GLU A 85 13.18 -10.19 -3.71
N GLY A 86 13.58 -9.62 -2.58
CA GLY A 86 14.59 -8.55 -2.51
C GLY A 86 14.12 -7.19 -3.03
N LEU A 87 12.81 -6.99 -3.18
CA LEU A 87 12.22 -5.73 -3.61
C LEU A 87 11.96 -4.83 -2.41
N LYS A 88 12.27 -3.54 -2.57
CA LYS A 88 12.01 -2.54 -1.54
C LYS A 88 10.52 -2.20 -1.51
N VAL A 89 9.92 -2.32 -0.35
CA VAL A 89 8.50 -2.02 -0.12
C VAL A 89 8.32 -1.25 1.18
N PHE A 90 7.47 -0.25 1.16
CA PHE A 90 7.06 0.51 2.34
C PHE A 90 5.61 0.14 2.70
N GLY A 91 5.45 -0.49 3.84
CA GLY A 91 4.16 -0.94 4.36
C GLY A 91 4.33 -1.95 5.50
N PRO A 92 3.25 -2.27 6.21
CA PRO A 92 3.28 -3.26 7.28
C PRO A 92 3.36 -4.68 6.72
N ARG A 93 4.14 -5.53 7.37
CA ARG A 93 4.10 -6.98 7.13
C ARG A 93 2.76 -7.56 7.54
N LYS A 94 2.42 -8.74 7.04
CA LYS A 94 1.14 -9.41 7.29
C LYS A 94 0.79 -9.52 8.78
N ASN A 95 1.77 -9.84 9.62
CA ASN A 95 1.57 -9.98 11.06
C ASN A 95 1.20 -8.65 11.76
N ALA A 96 1.63 -7.51 11.22
CA ALA A 96 1.28 -6.18 11.72
C ALA A 96 0.01 -5.62 11.07
N ALA A 97 -0.25 -5.98 9.81
CA ALA A 97 -1.40 -5.51 9.04
C ALA A 97 -2.76 -5.94 9.66
N ILE A 98 -2.77 -6.99 10.48
CA ILE A 98 -3.98 -7.44 11.20
C ILE A 98 -4.59 -6.34 12.09
N ILE A 99 -3.77 -5.39 12.58
CA ILE A 99 -4.25 -4.25 13.37
C ILE A 99 -5.27 -3.43 12.58
N GLU A 100 -5.07 -3.26 11.29
CA GLU A 100 -5.97 -2.53 10.40
C GLU A 100 -7.03 -3.45 9.78
N GLY A 101 -6.67 -4.68 9.48
CA GLY A 101 -7.54 -5.65 8.83
C GLY A 101 -8.61 -6.28 9.73
N SER A 102 -8.46 -6.21 11.06
CA SER A 102 -9.42 -6.77 12.01
C SER A 102 -9.77 -5.79 13.11
N LYS A 103 -10.99 -5.24 13.07
CA LYS A 103 -11.49 -4.35 14.12
C LYS A 103 -11.55 -5.03 15.48
N ALA A 104 -11.96 -6.30 15.54
CA ALA A 104 -12.02 -7.07 16.78
C ALA A 104 -10.62 -7.19 17.40
N PHE A 105 -9.62 -7.62 16.61
CA PHE A 105 -8.24 -7.71 17.07
C PHE A 105 -7.69 -6.35 17.57
N SER A 106 -7.93 -5.28 16.82
CA SER A 106 -7.47 -3.92 17.20
C SER A 106 -8.11 -3.47 18.51
N LYS A 107 -9.41 -3.70 18.68
CA LYS A 107 -10.14 -3.34 19.89
C LYS A 107 -9.65 -4.14 21.09
N ASP A 108 -9.43 -5.44 20.95
CA ASP A 108 -8.88 -6.30 22.01
C ASP A 108 -7.46 -5.87 22.39
N LEU A 109 -6.64 -5.51 21.41
CA LEU A 109 -5.29 -4.96 21.65
C LEU A 109 -5.37 -3.65 22.42
N MET A 110 -6.24 -2.73 22.01
CA MET A 110 -6.44 -1.44 22.69
C MET A 110 -6.91 -1.64 24.14
N LYS A 111 -7.85 -2.58 24.35
CA LYS A 111 -8.33 -2.93 25.70
C LYS A 111 -7.19 -3.50 26.56
N LYS A 112 -6.41 -4.44 26.01
CA LYS A 112 -5.26 -5.06 26.71
C LYS A 112 -4.23 -4.05 27.17
N TYR A 113 -3.92 -3.06 26.34
CA TYR A 113 -2.90 -2.05 26.61
C TYR A 113 -3.47 -0.71 27.10
N GLN A 114 -4.75 -0.67 27.46
CA GLN A 114 -5.44 0.53 27.99
C GLN A 114 -5.33 1.74 27.06
N ILE A 115 -5.37 1.52 25.74
CA ILE A 115 -5.39 2.57 24.73
C ILE A 115 -6.81 3.10 24.62
N PRO A 116 -7.04 4.42 24.75
CA PRO A 116 -8.37 5.01 24.65
C PRO A 116 -9.04 4.69 23.30
N THR A 117 -10.26 4.15 23.39
CA THR A 117 -11.10 3.87 22.23
C THR A 117 -12.57 3.84 22.66
N ALA A 118 -13.50 3.93 21.69
CA ALA A 118 -14.91 3.74 21.98
C ALA A 118 -15.19 2.35 22.54
N GLU A 119 -16.21 2.25 23.41
CA GLU A 119 -16.68 0.96 23.92
C GLU A 119 -17.10 0.07 22.76
N TYR A 120 -16.87 -1.22 22.90
CA TYR A 120 -17.20 -2.23 21.89
C TYR A 120 -17.51 -3.57 22.53
N GLU A 121 -18.23 -4.39 21.79
CA GLU A 121 -18.46 -5.79 22.10
C GLU A 121 -18.34 -6.61 20.81
N THR A 122 -17.78 -7.82 20.94
CA THR A 122 -17.63 -8.75 19.82
C THR A 122 -18.70 -9.84 19.96
N PHE A 123 -19.45 -10.07 18.90
CA PHE A 123 -20.47 -11.12 18.82
C PHE A 123 -20.02 -12.18 17.82
N ASP A 124 -20.29 -13.45 18.16
CA ASP A 124 -20.07 -14.62 17.28
C ASP A 124 -21.22 -14.78 16.27
#